data_117a4edeca7bb3bd42a3567dc557f419
#
_entry.id   117a4edeca7bb3bd42a3567dc557f419
#
_cell.length_a   1.000
_cell.length_b   1.000
_cell.length_c   1.000
_cell.angle_alpha   90.00
_cell.angle_beta   90.00
_cell.angle_gamma   90.00
#
_symmetry.space_group_name_H-M   'P 1'
#
loop_
_entity.id
_entity.type
_entity.pdbx_description
1 polymer ?
#
loop_
_entity_poly.entity_id
_entity_poly.type
_entity_poly.pdbx_seq_one_letter_code
_entity_poly.pdbx_strand_id
1 'polypeptide(L)'
;MVIYANVVIGQNVIIHSGAVIGADGFGFVKDGQRNVKFPQVGRVIIEDDVEIGANTCIDRGSLETTVIRKGVKLDNLIQIAHNVEIGENTVIAAQAGISGSSSVGPDSMIGGQVGIGEQARLDANTIIGGQGGVLNGKHVRGGEV
;
A
#
# COMPACT_ATOMS: atom_id res chain seq x y z
N MET A 1 8.92 -15.06 -3.88
CA MET A 1 7.86 -14.60 -2.96
C MET A 1 8.28 -14.89 -1.54
N VAL A 2 8.15 -13.90 -0.68
CA VAL A 2 8.41 -14.07 0.76
C VAL A 2 7.20 -13.54 1.52
N ILE A 3 6.70 -14.33 2.45
CA ILE A 3 5.57 -13.95 3.30
C ILE A 3 6.03 -14.08 4.74
N TYR A 4 6.00 -12.96 5.47
CA TYR A 4 6.37 -12.91 6.88
C TYR A 4 5.26 -13.46 7.77
N ALA A 5 5.55 -13.58 9.06
CA ALA A 5 4.55 -13.90 10.06
C ALA A 5 3.47 -12.81 10.17
N ASN A 6 2.32 -13.16 10.70
CA ASN A 6 1.18 -12.26 10.91
C ASN A 6 0.60 -11.68 9.60
N VAL A 7 0.67 -12.45 8.53
CA VAL A 7 -0.01 -12.13 7.27
C VAL A 7 -1.20 -13.06 7.12
N VAL A 8 -2.36 -12.48 6.84
CA VAL A 8 -3.59 -13.23 6.56
C VAL A 8 -3.94 -13.05 5.09
N ILE A 9 -4.11 -14.16 4.38
CA ILE A 9 -4.41 -14.14 2.94
C ILE A 9 -5.72 -14.87 2.70
N GLY A 10 -6.62 -14.22 1.98
CA GLY A 10 -7.91 -14.76 1.62
C GLY A 10 -7.85 -15.79 0.50
N GLN A 11 -8.97 -15.98 -0.18
CA GLN A 11 -9.14 -16.99 -1.23
C GLN A 11 -8.83 -16.41 -2.61
N ASN A 12 -8.34 -17.26 -3.51
CA ASN A 12 -8.09 -16.94 -4.91
C ASN A 12 -7.09 -15.77 -5.09
N VAL A 13 -6.13 -15.66 -4.18
CA VAL A 13 -5.09 -14.63 -4.25
C VAL A 13 -3.94 -15.15 -5.12
N ILE A 14 -3.46 -14.29 -6.03
CA ILE A 14 -2.32 -14.58 -6.89
C ILE A 14 -1.16 -13.67 -6.46
N ILE A 15 -0.01 -14.26 -6.16
CA ILE A 15 1.19 -13.51 -5.76
C ILE A 15 2.33 -13.92 -6.67
N HIS A 16 2.85 -12.96 -7.44
CA HIS A 16 3.92 -13.24 -8.41
C HIS A 16 5.30 -13.24 -7.76
N SER A 17 6.30 -13.69 -8.52
CA SER A 17 7.68 -13.85 -8.08
C SER A 17 8.28 -12.55 -7.53
N GLY A 18 9.07 -12.68 -6.48
CA GLY A 18 9.78 -11.55 -5.89
C GLY A 18 8.93 -10.65 -5.00
N ALA A 19 7.63 -10.87 -4.90
CA ALA A 19 6.79 -10.11 -3.97
C ALA A 19 7.19 -10.41 -2.53
N VAL A 20 7.19 -9.38 -1.67
CA VAL A 20 7.51 -9.49 -0.25
C VAL A 20 6.36 -8.90 0.55
N ILE A 21 5.72 -9.73 1.37
CA ILE A 21 4.53 -9.33 2.12
C ILE A 21 4.79 -9.45 3.60
N GLY A 22 4.59 -8.36 4.33
CA GLY A 22 4.68 -8.32 5.78
C GLY A 22 6.04 -7.96 6.33
N ALA A 23 6.96 -7.44 5.52
CA ALA A 23 8.21 -6.90 6.03
C ALA A 23 7.95 -5.66 6.89
N ASP A 24 8.97 -5.25 7.67
CA ASP A 24 8.85 -4.09 8.53
C ASP A 24 8.56 -2.81 7.76
N GLY A 25 7.66 -2.01 8.29
CA GLY A 25 7.44 -0.67 7.79
C GLY A 25 8.65 0.25 8.03
N PHE A 26 8.71 1.32 7.28
CA PHE A 26 9.79 2.31 7.34
C PHE A 26 9.46 3.32 8.42
N GLY A 27 9.89 3.04 9.65
CA GLY A 27 9.61 3.89 10.79
C GLY A 27 10.84 4.04 11.69
N PHE A 28 11.28 5.29 11.87
CA PHE A 28 12.45 5.63 12.66
C PHE A 28 12.20 6.88 13.47
N VAL A 29 12.79 6.93 14.66
CA VAL A 29 12.72 8.08 15.56
C VAL A 29 14.12 8.67 15.69
N LYS A 30 14.22 9.99 15.58
CA LYS A 30 15.48 10.69 15.72
C LYS A 30 15.88 10.75 17.19
N ASP A 31 17.08 10.25 17.50
CA ASP A 31 17.68 10.32 18.82
C ASP A 31 19.09 10.94 18.67
N GLY A 32 19.20 12.24 18.92
CA GLY A 32 20.42 12.98 18.61
C GLY A 32 20.70 12.95 17.11
N GLN A 33 21.86 12.41 16.70
CA GLN A 33 22.22 12.26 15.29
C GLN A 33 21.87 10.90 14.71
N ARG A 34 21.27 10.01 15.53
CA ARG A 34 20.94 8.66 15.12
C ARG A 34 19.48 8.54 14.76
N ASN A 35 19.19 7.65 13.81
CA ASN A 35 17.83 7.20 13.53
C ASN A 35 17.62 5.86 14.21
N VAL A 36 16.77 5.83 15.23
CA VAL A 36 16.46 4.62 15.98
C VAL A 36 15.20 4.00 15.42
N LYS A 37 15.25 2.71 15.10
CA LYS A 37 14.12 2.00 14.52
C LYS A 37 12.96 1.96 15.51
N PHE A 38 11.78 2.34 15.03
CA PHE A 38 10.52 2.14 15.74
C PHE A 38 10.02 0.72 15.44
N PRO A 39 9.74 -0.11 16.47
CA PRO A 39 9.31 -1.48 16.27
C PRO A 39 8.06 -1.58 15.40
N GLN A 40 8.06 -2.52 14.47
CA GLN A 40 6.95 -2.78 13.55
C GLN A 40 6.33 -4.13 13.93
N VAL A 41 5.21 -4.10 14.62
CA VAL A 41 4.61 -5.30 15.22
C VAL A 41 3.19 -5.58 14.72
N GLY A 42 2.71 -4.81 13.77
CA GLY A 42 1.39 -5.01 13.18
C GLY A 42 1.36 -6.15 12.18
N ARG A 43 0.33 -6.17 11.36
CA ARG A 43 0.10 -7.28 10.42
C ARG A 43 -0.38 -6.79 9.07
N VAL A 44 -0.56 -7.73 8.14
CA VAL A 44 -1.12 -7.48 6.81
C VAL A 44 -2.33 -8.39 6.63
N ILE A 45 -3.41 -7.84 6.09
CA ILE A 45 -4.56 -8.59 5.63
C ILE A 45 -4.72 -8.39 4.14
N ILE A 46 -4.74 -9.48 3.39
CA ILE A 46 -5.02 -9.50 1.95
C ILE A 46 -6.33 -10.25 1.77
N GLU A 47 -7.34 -9.57 1.27
CA GLU A 47 -8.66 -10.14 1.08
C GLU A 47 -8.75 -10.97 -0.21
N ASP A 48 -9.93 -11.50 -0.49
CA ASP A 48 -10.13 -12.43 -1.61
C ASP A 48 -9.89 -11.77 -2.97
N ASP A 49 -9.52 -12.57 -3.95
CA ASP A 49 -9.42 -12.19 -5.36
C ASP A 49 -8.41 -11.07 -5.64
N VAL A 50 -7.42 -10.89 -4.75
CA VAL A 50 -6.34 -9.92 -4.94
C VAL A 50 -5.25 -10.53 -5.81
N GLU A 51 -4.69 -9.72 -6.71
CA GLU A 51 -3.50 -10.10 -7.45
C GLU A 51 -2.36 -9.12 -7.14
N ILE A 52 -1.18 -9.66 -6.81
CA ILE A 52 -0.01 -8.87 -6.41
C ILE A 52 1.11 -9.18 -7.40
N GLY A 53 1.57 -8.14 -8.10
CA GLY A 53 2.57 -8.25 -9.16
C GLY A 53 3.96 -8.58 -8.66
N ALA A 54 4.85 -8.83 -9.60
CA ALA A 54 6.23 -9.22 -9.31
C ALA A 54 7.00 -8.10 -8.60
N ASN A 55 7.80 -8.47 -7.61
CA ASN A 55 8.63 -7.53 -6.84
C ASN A 55 7.86 -6.40 -6.16
N THR A 56 6.58 -6.60 -5.91
CA THR A 56 5.76 -5.67 -5.13
C THR A 56 5.95 -5.94 -3.65
N CYS A 57 6.10 -4.89 -2.86
CA CYS A 57 6.29 -4.98 -1.42
C CYS A 57 5.10 -4.39 -0.69
N ILE A 58 4.60 -5.14 0.30
CA ILE A 58 3.51 -4.70 1.17
C ILE A 58 4.01 -4.84 2.60
N ASP A 59 4.23 -3.71 3.28
CA ASP A 59 4.77 -3.68 4.63
C ASP A 59 3.68 -3.92 5.67
N ARG A 60 4.07 -4.51 6.79
CA ARG A 60 3.15 -4.69 7.93
C ARG A 60 2.78 -3.36 8.55
N GLY A 61 1.66 -3.30 9.23
CA GLY A 61 1.32 -2.17 10.07
C GLY A 61 2.34 -1.97 11.18
N SER A 62 2.52 -0.73 11.61
CA SER A 62 3.38 -0.44 12.77
C SER A 62 2.83 -1.09 14.04
N LEU A 63 1.61 -0.75 14.43
CA LEU A 63 0.90 -1.34 15.55
C LEU A 63 -0.40 -2.02 15.12
N GLU A 64 -1.00 -1.58 14.03
CA GLU A 64 -2.28 -2.07 13.52
C GLU A 64 -2.07 -2.83 12.23
N THR A 65 -2.89 -2.58 11.21
CA THR A 65 -2.96 -3.45 10.03
C THR A 65 -2.80 -2.66 8.75
N THR A 66 -2.01 -3.20 7.82
CA THR A 66 -2.05 -2.83 6.40
C THR A 66 -3.07 -3.74 5.72
N VAL A 67 -4.02 -3.17 4.98
CA VAL A 67 -5.14 -3.92 4.41
C VAL A 67 -5.22 -3.73 2.90
N ILE A 68 -5.27 -4.83 2.18
CA ILE A 68 -5.55 -4.86 0.74
C ILE A 68 -6.91 -5.51 0.57
N ARG A 69 -7.89 -4.73 0.15
CA ARG A 69 -9.29 -5.18 0.10
C ARG A 69 -9.55 -6.07 -1.11
N LYS A 70 -10.72 -6.68 -1.11
CA LYS A 70 -11.15 -7.64 -2.12
C LYS A 70 -11.03 -7.08 -3.54
N GLY A 71 -10.52 -7.90 -4.44
CA GLY A 71 -10.49 -7.61 -5.86
C GLY A 71 -9.42 -6.61 -6.31
N VAL A 72 -8.58 -6.13 -5.40
CA VAL A 72 -7.50 -5.19 -5.73
C VAL A 72 -6.48 -5.85 -6.66
N LYS A 73 -6.00 -5.10 -7.64
CA LYS A 73 -4.96 -5.55 -8.56
C LYS A 73 -3.76 -4.61 -8.48
N LEU A 74 -2.63 -5.16 -8.07
CA LEU A 74 -1.36 -4.44 -7.98
C LEU A 74 -0.43 -4.95 -9.05
N ASP A 75 0.11 -4.03 -9.86
CA ASP A 75 1.11 -4.33 -10.87
C ASP A 75 2.48 -4.58 -10.21
N ASN A 76 3.52 -4.62 -10.99
CA ASN A 76 4.89 -4.91 -10.52
C ASN A 76 5.54 -3.69 -9.89
N LEU A 77 6.52 -3.93 -9.00
CA LEU A 77 7.39 -2.88 -8.44
C LEU A 77 6.63 -1.81 -7.66
N ILE A 78 5.57 -2.17 -6.99
CA ILE A 78 4.78 -1.24 -6.17
C ILE A 78 5.26 -1.32 -4.73
N GLN A 79 5.25 -0.18 -4.02
CA GLN A 79 5.50 -0.11 -2.59
C GLN A 79 4.21 0.29 -1.87
N ILE A 80 3.70 -0.59 -1.03
CA ILE A 80 2.60 -0.30 -0.10
C ILE A 80 3.19 -0.24 1.30
N ALA A 81 3.18 0.94 1.89
CA ALA A 81 3.78 1.18 3.20
C ALA A 81 2.87 0.74 4.35
N HIS A 82 3.37 0.86 5.56
CA HIS A 82 2.68 0.47 6.79
C HIS A 82 1.35 1.21 6.96
N ASN A 83 0.35 0.51 7.47
CA ASN A 83 -0.96 1.10 7.81
C ASN A 83 -1.73 1.69 6.62
N VAL A 84 -1.39 1.29 5.41
CA VAL A 84 -2.14 1.68 4.21
C VAL A 84 -3.37 0.80 4.08
N GLU A 85 -4.47 1.39 3.62
CA GLU A 85 -5.65 0.64 3.18
C GLU A 85 -5.92 0.92 1.70
N ILE A 86 -5.98 -0.14 0.90
CA ILE A 86 -6.38 -0.05 -0.51
C ILE A 86 -7.80 -0.61 -0.63
N GLY A 87 -8.73 0.22 -1.06
CA GLY A 87 -10.15 -0.10 -1.16
C GLY A 87 -10.47 -1.12 -2.25
N GLU A 88 -11.62 -1.76 -2.15
CA GLU A 88 -12.03 -2.84 -3.05
C GLU A 88 -11.94 -2.46 -4.53
N ASN A 89 -11.52 -3.41 -5.35
CA ASN A 89 -11.46 -3.31 -6.81
C ASN A 89 -10.58 -2.18 -7.35
N THR A 90 -9.75 -1.56 -6.52
CA THR A 90 -8.78 -0.56 -6.96
C THR A 90 -7.66 -1.23 -7.74
N VAL A 91 -7.19 -0.57 -8.79
CA VAL A 91 -6.04 -1.02 -9.59
C VAL A 91 -4.92 -0.01 -9.49
N ILE A 92 -3.69 -0.49 -9.31
CA ILE A 92 -2.50 0.35 -9.16
C ILE A 92 -1.45 -0.14 -10.15
N ALA A 93 -0.99 0.76 -11.00
CA ALA A 93 0.00 0.47 -12.03
C ALA A 93 1.43 0.49 -11.47
N ALA A 94 2.36 0.00 -12.27
CA ALA A 94 3.74 -0.26 -11.87
C ALA A 94 4.48 0.96 -11.31
N GLN A 95 5.36 0.69 -10.37
CA GLN A 95 6.26 1.69 -9.77
C GLN A 95 5.55 2.76 -8.94
N ALA A 96 4.27 2.60 -8.64
CA ALA A 96 3.58 3.49 -7.72
C ALA A 96 4.08 3.26 -6.29
N GLY A 97 4.10 4.31 -5.49
CA GLY A 97 4.45 4.25 -4.08
C GLY A 97 3.34 4.86 -3.23
N ILE A 98 2.83 4.10 -2.29
CA ILE A 98 1.79 4.55 -1.36
C ILE A 98 2.41 4.65 0.02
N SER A 99 2.56 5.88 0.52
CA SER A 99 3.23 6.13 1.80
C SER A 99 2.35 5.76 3.01
N GLY A 100 2.98 5.68 4.16
CA GLY A 100 2.37 5.17 5.38
C GLY A 100 1.09 5.89 5.80
N SER A 101 0.19 5.13 6.37
CA SER A 101 -1.09 5.62 6.93
C SER A 101 -2.00 6.31 5.92
N SER A 102 -1.80 6.07 4.64
CA SER A 102 -2.65 6.58 3.58
C SER A 102 -3.78 5.61 3.28
N SER A 103 -4.85 6.12 2.68
CA SER A 103 -5.95 5.29 2.22
C SER A 103 -6.35 5.64 0.79
N VAL A 104 -6.64 4.62 0.01
CA VAL A 104 -7.17 4.74 -1.35
C VAL A 104 -8.55 4.12 -1.34
N GLY A 105 -9.57 4.90 -1.67
CA GLY A 105 -10.94 4.45 -1.71
C GLY A 105 -11.20 3.40 -2.79
N PRO A 106 -12.31 2.68 -2.71
CA PRO A 106 -12.63 1.62 -3.66
C PRO A 106 -12.82 2.15 -5.08
N ASP A 107 -12.67 1.26 -6.05
CA ASP A 107 -12.89 1.51 -7.47
C ASP A 107 -12.03 2.65 -8.03
N SER A 108 -10.83 2.84 -7.47
CA SER A 108 -9.88 3.85 -7.91
C SER A 108 -8.87 3.29 -8.90
N MET A 109 -8.24 4.18 -9.65
CA MET A 109 -7.17 3.85 -10.61
C MET A 109 -5.97 4.73 -10.34
N ILE A 110 -4.85 4.13 -9.99
CA ILE A 110 -3.60 4.85 -9.71
C ILE A 110 -2.61 4.52 -10.82
N GLY A 111 -2.20 5.54 -11.54
CA GLY A 111 -1.28 5.39 -12.69
C GLY A 111 0.13 5.00 -12.28
N GLY A 112 0.93 4.63 -13.28
CA GLY A 112 2.33 4.24 -13.05
C GLY A 112 3.16 5.38 -12.50
N GLN A 113 4.11 5.05 -11.63
CA GLN A 113 5.03 5.99 -11.01
C GLN A 113 4.36 7.11 -10.18
N VAL A 114 3.12 6.91 -9.77
CA VAL A 114 2.43 7.84 -8.88
C VAL A 114 3.02 7.72 -7.47
N GLY A 115 3.21 8.86 -6.82
CA GLY A 115 3.57 8.92 -5.40
C GLY A 115 2.41 9.45 -4.57
N ILE A 116 1.98 8.70 -3.58
CA ILE A 116 0.97 9.12 -2.61
C ILE A 116 1.67 9.41 -1.29
N GLY A 117 1.55 10.65 -0.81
CA GLY A 117 2.20 11.09 0.42
C GLY A 117 1.59 10.47 1.67
N GLU A 118 2.30 10.61 2.80
CA GLU A 118 1.85 10.08 4.08
C GLU A 118 0.52 10.67 4.51
N GLN A 119 -0.32 9.84 5.11
CA GLN A 119 -1.63 10.25 5.65
C GLN A 119 -2.53 10.93 4.63
N ALA A 120 -2.31 10.65 3.34
CA ALA A 120 -3.21 11.10 2.29
C ALA A 120 -4.46 10.21 2.26
N ARG A 121 -5.56 10.79 1.84
CA ARG A 121 -6.82 10.08 1.71
C ARG A 121 -7.42 10.34 0.34
N LEU A 122 -7.62 9.29 -0.42
CA LEU A 122 -8.28 9.34 -1.72
C LEU A 122 -9.66 8.71 -1.58
N ASP A 123 -10.70 9.44 -1.98
CA ASP A 123 -12.07 8.93 -1.96
C ASP A 123 -12.27 7.84 -3.02
N ALA A 124 -13.41 7.18 -2.97
CA ALA A 124 -13.79 6.19 -3.98
C ALA A 124 -13.79 6.82 -5.39
N ASN A 125 -13.52 6.00 -6.40
CA ASN A 125 -13.55 6.40 -7.81
C ASN A 125 -12.56 7.53 -8.15
N THR A 126 -11.43 7.58 -7.46
CA THR A 126 -10.36 8.53 -7.74
C THR A 126 -9.47 8.00 -8.86
N ILE A 127 -9.13 8.84 -9.82
CA ILE A 127 -8.18 8.52 -10.89
C ILE A 127 -6.98 9.45 -10.77
N ILE A 128 -5.78 8.88 -10.60
CA ILE A 128 -4.53 9.63 -10.59
C ILE A 128 -3.76 9.24 -11.84
N GLY A 129 -3.48 10.21 -12.70
CA GLY A 129 -2.71 9.98 -13.94
C GLY A 129 -1.25 9.61 -13.65
N GLY A 130 -0.61 8.89 -14.57
CA GLY A 130 0.77 8.44 -14.41
C GLY A 130 1.73 9.58 -14.08
N GLN A 131 2.71 9.29 -13.23
CA GLN A 131 3.69 10.24 -12.68
C GLN A 131 3.07 11.37 -11.84
N GLY A 132 1.79 11.29 -11.53
CA GLY A 132 1.13 12.24 -10.63
C GLY A 132 1.62 12.11 -9.20
N GLY A 133 1.33 13.10 -8.38
CA GLY A 133 1.69 13.08 -6.98
C GLY A 133 0.56 13.61 -6.11
N VAL A 134 0.46 13.06 -4.91
CA VAL A 134 -0.47 13.53 -3.88
C VAL A 134 0.34 13.89 -2.65
N LEU A 135 0.20 15.12 -2.19
CA LEU A 135 0.97 15.62 -1.04
C LEU A 135 0.54 14.94 0.26
N ASN A 136 1.45 14.98 1.23
CA ASN A 136 1.16 14.46 2.58
C ASN A 136 -0.10 15.12 3.15
N GLY A 137 -0.97 14.32 3.75
CA GLY A 137 -2.19 14.79 4.39
C GLY A 137 -3.28 15.30 3.44
N LYS A 138 -3.07 15.22 2.14
CA LYS A 138 -4.05 15.70 1.16
C LYS A 138 -5.28 14.79 1.12
N HIS A 139 -6.45 15.38 1.11
CA HIS A 139 -7.68 14.67 0.82
C HIS A 139 -8.08 14.93 -0.63
N VAL A 140 -8.03 13.90 -1.44
CA VAL A 140 -8.47 13.95 -2.85
C VAL A 140 -9.91 13.45 -2.91
N ARG A 141 -10.81 14.29 -3.38
CA ARG A 141 -12.23 13.95 -3.49
C ARG A 141 -12.46 13.11 -4.74
N GLY A 142 -13.45 12.23 -4.67
CA GLY A 142 -13.80 11.37 -5.80
C GLY A 142 -14.10 12.17 -7.07
N GLY A 143 -13.64 11.64 -8.21
CA GLY A 143 -13.77 12.30 -9.51
C GLY A 143 -12.73 13.36 -9.83
N GLU A 144 -11.86 13.71 -8.90
CA GLU A 144 -10.68 14.55 -9.18
C GLU A 144 -9.60 13.73 -9.87
N VAL A 145 -8.82 14.40 -10.69
CA VAL A 145 -7.73 13.77 -11.47
C VAL A 145 -6.41 14.42 -11.12
#